data_b48182a13ab6c10949454c270b583f6c
#
_entry.id   b48182a13ab6c10949454c270b583f6c
#
_cell.length_a   1.000
_cell.length_b   1.000
_cell.length_c   1.000
_cell.angle_alpha   90.00
_cell.angle_beta   90.00
_cell.angle_gamma   90.00
#
_symmetry.space_group_name_H-M   'P 1'
#
loop_
_entity.id
_entity.type
_entity.pdbx_description
1 polymer ?
#
loop_
_entity_poly.entity_id
_entity_poly.type
_entity_poly.pdbx_seq_one_letter_code
_entity_poly.pdbx_strand_id
1 'polypeptide(L)'
;MAARLESVAKYICKKSGWTVSNLQLQKLMYLAQMIYMGRNNGKPLFDGTFQAWDYGPVEPNLYHTVKGYGSGRIPDVFSGALGFEEDDPRRKVMDDVCKR
;
A
#
# COMPACT_ATOMS: atom_id res chain seq x y z
N MET A 1 -16.00 4.61 3.12
CA MET A 1 -15.77 3.64 2.05
C MET A 1 -14.28 3.41 1.85
N ALA A 2 -13.85 2.16 1.75
CA ALA A 2 -12.43 1.85 1.57
C ALA A 2 -11.93 2.25 0.17
N ALA A 3 -10.68 2.65 0.08
CA ALA A 3 -10.04 2.94 -1.19
C ALA A 3 -9.73 1.65 -1.94
N ARG A 4 -9.40 1.76 -3.22
CA ARG A 4 -8.92 0.61 -3.98
C ARG A 4 -7.48 0.31 -3.63
N LEU A 5 -7.13 -0.95 -3.63
CA LEU A 5 -5.77 -1.43 -3.33
C LEU A 5 -4.73 -0.70 -4.21
N GLU A 6 -5.01 -0.59 -5.50
CA GLU A 6 -4.09 0.02 -6.45
C GLU A 6 -3.85 1.50 -6.17
N SER A 7 -4.87 2.23 -5.70
CA SER A 7 -4.74 3.65 -5.37
C SER A 7 -3.81 3.86 -4.19
N VAL A 8 -3.92 3.02 -3.17
CA VAL A 8 -3.04 3.09 -2.00
C VAL A 8 -1.62 2.68 -2.38
N ALA A 9 -1.47 1.61 -3.16
CA ALA A 9 -0.16 1.15 -3.62
C ALA A 9 0.55 2.23 -4.44
N LYS A 10 -0.16 2.86 -5.36
CA LYS A 10 0.40 3.95 -6.17
C LYS A 10 0.83 5.12 -5.30
N TYR A 11 0.00 5.52 -4.35
CA TYR A 11 0.33 6.64 -3.46
C TYR A 11 1.60 6.37 -2.68
N ILE A 12 1.72 5.18 -2.10
CA ILE A 12 2.90 4.80 -1.32
C ILE A 12 4.15 4.73 -2.20
N CYS A 13 4.06 4.13 -3.38
CA CYS A 13 5.18 4.11 -4.32
C CYS A 13 5.63 5.51 -4.70
N LYS A 14 4.69 6.39 -5.02
CA LYS A 14 4.99 7.76 -5.41
C LYS A 14 5.63 8.53 -4.26
N LYS A 15 5.11 8.38 -3.04
CA LYS A 15 5.65 9.04 -1.84
C LYS A 15 7.07 8.58 -1.53
N SER A 16 7.40 7.33 -1.83
CA SER A 16 8.73 6.77 -1.62
C SER A 16 9.68 7.01 -2.80
N GLY A 17 9.24 7.77 -3.82
CA GLY A 17 10.05 8.09 -4.99
C GLY A 17 10.30 6.90 -5.90
N TRP A 18 9.40 5.93 -5.90
CA TRP A 18 9.49 4.71 -6.72
C TRP A 18 10.76 3.89 -6.42
N THR A 19 11.15 3.86 -5.15
CA THR A 19 12.36 3.15 -4.71
C THR A 19 12.06 1.82 -4.01
N VAL A 20 10.77 1.50 -3.79
CA VAL A 20 10.42 0.31 -3.04
C VAL A 20 10.41 -0.95 -3.90
N SER A 21 10.80 -2.06 -3.28
CA SER A 21 10.65 -3.40 -3.85
C SER A 21 9.28 -3.97 -3.48
N ASN A 22 8.96 -5.16 -4.02
CA ASN A 22 7.74 -5.88 -3.70
C ASN A 22 7.58 -6.07 -2.17
N LEU A 23 8.61 -6.59 -1.49
CA LEU A 23 8.51 -6.84 -0.05
C LEU A 23 8.38 -5.56 0.75
N GLN A 24 9.09 -4.51 0.36
CA GLN A 24 8.98 -3.20 1.04
C GLN A 24 7.59 -2.62 0.89
N LEU A 25 7.02 -2.71 -0.32
CA LEU A 25 5.66 -2.22 -0.56
C LEU A 25 4.64 -2.99 0.26
N GLN A 26 4.77 -4.33 0.34
CA GLN A 26 3.87 -5.15 1.15
C GLN A 26 3.90 -4.72 2.62
N LYS A 27 5.09 -4.47 3.17
CA LYS A 27 5.21 -4.01 4.56
C LYS A 27 4.54 -2.67 4.79
N LEU A 28 4.76 -1.71 3.89
CA LEU A 28 4.15 -0.38 4.01
C LEU A 28 2.63 -0.45 3.87
N MET A 29 2.13 -1.26 2.95
CA MET A 29 0.70 -1.46 2.77
C MET A 29 0.07 -2.08 4.02
N TYR A 30 0.72 -3.09 4.59
CA TYR A 30 0.23 -3.74 5.81
C TYR A 30 0.19 -2.76 6.97
N LEU A 31 1.27 -2.01 7.19
CA LEU A 31 1.33 -1.01 8.26
C LEU A 31 0.25 0.05 8.09
N ALA A 32 0.09 0.57 6.88
CA ALA A 32 -0.93 1.58 6.60
C ALA A 32 -2.33 1.07 6.92
N GLN A 33 -2.63 -0.17 6.51
CA GLN A 33 -3.93 -0.79 6.77
C GLN A 33 -4.15 -0.94 8.27
N MET A 34 -3.18 -1.48 9.00
CA MET A 34 -3.32 -1.73 10.44
C MET A 34 -3.45 -0.43 11.23
N ILE A 35 -2.64 0.57 10.92
CA ILE A 35 -2.70 1.86 11.62
C ILE A 35 -4.03 2.55 11.35
N TYR A 36 -4.47 2.56 10.09
CA TYR A 36 -5.74 3.18 9.74
C TYR A 36 -6.91 2.51 10.47
N MET A 37 -6.95 1.18 10.47
CA MET A 37 -8.00 0.44 11.18
C MET A 37 -7.99 0.74 12.67
N GLY A 38 -6.81 0.83 13.28
CA GLY A 38 -6.69 1.17 14.69
C GLY A 38 -7.19 2.56 15.04
N ARG A 39 -7.09 3.51 14.11
CA ARG A 39 -7.54 4.89 14.29
C ARG A 39 -8.99 5.12 13.90
N ASN A 40 -9.61 4.17 13.19
CA ASN A 40 -10.92 4.36 12.57
C ASN A 40 -11.91 3.22 12.89
N ASN A 41 -11.82 2.68 14.09
CA ASN A 41 -12.78 1.68 14.60
C ASN A 41 -12.86 0.42 13.72
N GLY A 42 -11.72 -0.03 13.21
CA GLY A 42 -11.65 -1.24 12.40
C GLY A 42 -12.02 -1.06 10.93
N LYS A 43 -12.32 0.17 10.51
CA LYS A 43 -12.63 0.43 9.10
C LYS A 43 -11.37 0.32 8.26
N PRO A 44 -11.38 -0.42 7.14
CA PRO A 44 -10.17 -0.60 6.33
C PRO A 44 -9.82 0.64 5.53
N LEU A 45 -8.52 0.86 5.35
CA LEU A 45 -8.00 1.92 4.47
C LEU A 45 -8.30 1.56 3.00
N PHE A 46 -8.08 0.30 2.65
CA PHE A 46 -8.29 -0.20 1.29
C PHE A 46 -8.89 -1.60 1.33
N ASP A 47 -9.46 -2.01 0.20
CA ASP A 47 -9.98 -3.35 0.04
C ASP A 47 -8.84 -4.31 -0.28
N GLY A 48 -8.61 -5.26 0.62
CA GLY A 48 -7.57 -6.26 0.46
C GLY A 48 -7.52 -7.18 1.66
N THR A 49 -6.93 -8.35 1.47
CA THR A 49 -6.81 -9.37 2.50
C THR A 49 -5.36 -9.82 2.58
N PHE A 50 -4.77 -9.77 3.78
CA PHE A 50 -3.40 -10.21 3.98
C PHE A 50 -3.34 -11.67 4.41
N GLN A 51 -2.35 -12.40 3.88
CA GLN A 51 -2.06 -13.77 4.25
C GLN A 51 -0.71 -13.82 4.96
N ALA A 52 -0.53 -14.78 5.84
CA ALA A 52 0.75 -14.97 6.53
C ALA A 52 1.66 -15.85 5.66
N TRP A 53 2.68 -15.24 5.08
CA TRP A 53 3.71 -15.94 4.28
C TRP A 53 5.02 -15.93 5.05
N ASP A 54 6.01 -16.68 4.58
CA ASP A 54 7.31 -16.79 5.27
C ASP A 54 8.00 -15.45 5.45
N TYR A 55 7.78 -14.50 4.54
CA TYR A 55 8.39 -13.17 4.58
C TYR A 55 7.57 -12.14 5.33
N GLY A 56 6.45 -12.55 5.93
CA GLY A 56 5.52 -11.66 6.62
C GLY A 56 4.18 -11.57 5.89
N PRO A 57 3.33 -10.62 6.30
CA PRO A 57 2.02 -10.46 5.67
C PRO A 57 2.13 -10.05 4.21
N VAL A 58 1.34 -10.71 3.36
CA VAL A 58 1.31 -10.46 1.92
C VAL A 58 -0.14 -10.34 1.45
N GLU A 59 -0.44 -9.29 0.68
CA GLU A 59 -1.70 -9.15 -0.03
C GLU A 59 -1.54 -9.84 -1.40
N PRO A 60 -2.23 -10.96 -1.66
CA PRO A 60 -1.94 -11.77 -2.85
C PRO A 60 -2.18 -11.06 -4.18
N ASN A 61 -3.22 -10.23 -4.27
CA ASN A 61 -3.50 -9.51 -5.52
C ASN A 61 -2.39 -8.51 -5.84
N LEU A 62 -1.90 -7.80 -4.82
CA LEU A 62 -0.75 -6.91 -4.99
C LEU A 62 0.48 -7.71 -5.37
N TYR A 63 0.72 -8.83 -4.71
CA TYR A 63 1.86 -9.68 -5.01
C TYR A 63 1.87 -10.10 -6.48
N HIS A 64 0.74 -10.57 -7.00
CA HIS A 64 0.65 -10.99 -8.40
C HIS A 64 0.90 -9.85 -9.39
N THR A 65 0.56 -8.63 -9.00
CA THR A 65 0.81 -7.46 -9.84
C THR A 65 2.29 -7.12 -9.92
N VAL A 66 3.03 -7.27 -8.82
CA VAL A 66 4.41 -6.78 -8.74
C VAL A 66 5.48 -7.85 -8.66
N LYS A 67 5.13 -9.12 -8.59
CA LYS A 67 6.08 -10.21 -8.41
C LYS A 67 7.13 -10.31 -9.51
N GLY A 68 6.80 -9.88 -10.72
CA GLY A 68 7.70 -9.96 -11.86
C GLY A 68 8.95 -9.08 -11.75
N TYR A 69 8.96 -8.14 -10.79
CA TYR A 69 10.10 -7.24 -10.59
C TYR A 69 11.09 -7.77 -9.55
N GLY A 70 10.79 -8.93 -8.94
CA GLY A 70 11.67 -9.57 -7.97
C GLY A 70 12.04 -8.65 -6.81
N SER A 71 13.33 -8.51 -6.52
CA SER A 71 13.83 -7.61 -5.47
C SER A 71 14.11 -6.19 -5.98
N GLY A 72 13.88 -5.94 -7.27
CA GLY A 72 14.11 -4.64 -7.87
C GLY A 72 12.99 -3.65 -7.58
N ARG A 73 13.20 -2.39 -7.98
CA ARG A 73 12.23 -1.33 -7.83
C ARG A 73 10.99 -1.60 -8.66
N ILE A 74 9.83 -1.25 -8.12
CA ILE A 74 8.56 -1.39 -8.83
C ILE A 74 8.32 -0.12 -9.65
N PRO A 75 8.16 -0.23 -11.00
CA PRO A 75 7.76 0.93 -11.80
C PRO A 75 6.28 1.21 -11.62
N ASP A 76 5.77 2.28 -12.25
CA ASP A 76 4.36 2.63 -12.16
C ASP A 76 3.50 1.66 -12.96
N VAL A 77 3.18 0.53 -12.33
CA VAL A 77 2.23 -0.45 -12.87
C VAL A 77 0.79 -0.12 -12.47
N PHE A 78 0.60 0.97 -11.72
CA PHE A 78 -0.70 1.42 -11.24
C PHE A 78 -1.17 2.69 -11.94
N SER A 79 -0.75 2.91 -13.18
CA SER A 79 -0.98 4.18 -13.89
C SER A 79 -2.44 4.57 -14.01
N GLY A 80 -3.36 3.60 -14.04
CA GLY A 80 -4.79 3.87 -14.11
C GLY A 80 -5.48 4.09 -12.78
N ALA A 81 -4.75 4.00 -11.67
CA ALA A 81 -5.34 4.13 -10.34
C ALA A 81 -5.66 5.60 -10.02
N LEU A 82 -6.79 5.80 -9.33
CA LEU A 82 -7.19 7.14 -8.90
C LEU A 82 -6.33 7.61 -7.73
N GLY A 83 -6.04 8.93 -7.70
CA GLY A 83 -5.34 9.52 -6.58
C GLY A 83 -6.28 9.88 -5.43
N PHE A 84 -5.72 10.54 -4.42
CA PHE A 84 -6.47 11.02 -3.25
C PHE A 84 -6.52 12.54 -3.26
N GLU A 85 -7.66 13.10 -2.85
CA GLU A 85 -7.80 14.54 -2.68
C GLU A 85 -6.85 15.03 -1.59
N GLU A 86 -6.44 16.31 -1.66
CA GLU A 86 -5.48 16.87 -0.70
C GLU A 86 -5.96 16.82 0.75
N ASP A 87 -7.25 16.95 0.97
CA ASP A 87 -7.86 16.95 2.30
C ASP A 87 -8.33 15.56 2.74
N ASP A 88 -8.04 14.52 1.97
CA ASP A 88 -8.44 13.17 2.33
C ASP A 88 -7.67 12.71 3.57
N PRO A 89 -8.34 12.37 4.68
CA PRO A 89 -7.67 11.99 5.92
C PRO A 89 -6.83 10.72 5.79
N ARG A 90 -7.08 9.88 4.78
CA ARG A 90 -6.30 8.67 4.54
C ARG A 90 -4.86 8.98 4.16
N ARG A 91 -4.59 10.15 3.58
CA ARG A 91 -3.24 10.57 3.20
C ARG A 91 -2.31 10.66 4.39
N LYS A 92 -2.82 11.09 5.56
CA LYS A 92 -1.99 11.22 6.74
C LYS A 92 -1.38 9.90 7.17
N VAL A 93 -2.16 8.83 7.17
CA VAL A 93 -1.65 7.50 7.52
C VAL A 93 -0.60 7.03 6.53
N MET A 94 -0.88 7.21 5.24
CA MET A 94 0.07 6.81 4.19
C MET A 94 1.37 7.61 4.27
N ASP A 95 1.27 8.91 4.51
CA ASP A 95 2.45 9.75 4.69
C ASP A 95 3.26 9.34 5.91
N ASP A 96 2.58 9.02 7.02
CA ASP A 96 3.24 8.63 8.27
C ASP A 96 4.02 7.32 8.09
N VAL A 97 3.47 6.31 7.41
CA VAL A 97 4.20 5.05 7.20
C VAL A 97 5.37 5.22 6.26
N CYS A 98 5.29 6.12 5.29
CA CYS A 98 6.39 6.37 4.36
C CYS A 98 7.58 7.11 5.00
N LYS A 99 7.38 7.69 6.18
CA LYS A 99 8.45 8.37 6.92
C LYS A 99 9.27 7.44 7.81
N ARG A 100 8.85 6.19 7.93
CA ARG A 100 9.48 5.24 8.87
C ARG A 100 10.79 4.63 8.34
#